data_6350acef92268bb029429604508124df
#
_entry.id   6350acef92268bb029429604508124df
#
_cell.length_a   1.000
_cell.length_b   1.000
_cell.length_c   1.000
_cell.angle_alpha   90.00
_cell.angle_beta   90.00
_cell.angle_gamma   90.00
#
_symmetry.space_group_name_H-M   'P 1'
#
loop_
_entity.id
_entity.type
_entity.pdbx_description
1 polymer ?
#
loop_
_entity_poly.entity_id
_entity_poly.type
_entity_poly.pdbx_seq_one_letter_code
_entity_poly.pdbx_strand_id
1 'polypeptide(L)'
;MPTSDPTTTPKIRTKPKIERPRLHKVILVNDDFTPREFVVTVLKGEFRMSEDQAHRVMITAHRRGVCVVAVFTRDVAETKATRATDAGRAKGYPLLFTTEPEE
;
A
#
# COMPACT_ATOMS: atom_id res chain seq x y z
N MET A 1 -29.57 36.73 24.55
CA MET A 1 -29.18 36.22 24.26
C MET A 1 -28.84 35.84 23.90
N PRO A 2 -28.81 35.93 24.02
CA PRO A 2 -28.31 35.26 23.68
C PRO A 2 -27.95 34.54 23.31
N THR A 3 -27.81 34.62 23.50
CA THR A 3 -27.45 33.73 23.19
C THR A 3 -27.13 33.06 22.73
N SER A 4 -27.20 33.29 22.97
CA SER A 4 -26.88 32.40 22.58
C SER A 4 -26.56 31.83 22.03
N ASP A 5 -26.31 31.87 22.10
CA ASP A 5 -25.98 31.02 21.63
C ASP A 5 -25.56 30.47 21.26
N PRO A 6 -25.69 30.82 21.71
CA PRO A 6 -25.19 29.93 21.36
C PRO A 6 -25.04 29.20 20.90
N THR A 7 -25.10 29.25 21.08
CA THR A 7 -24.96 28.35 20.62
C THR A 7 -24.73 27.73 20.02
N THR A 8 -24.70 28.01 20.31
CA THR A 8 -24.45 27.29 19.72
C THR A 8 -24.05 26.67 19.22
N THR A 9 -23.82 26.65 19.42
CA THR A 9 -23.37 25.80 18.99
C THR A 9 -23.01 25.08 18.61
N PRO A 10 -23.00 25.11 18.96
CA PRO A 10 -22.46 24.20 18.52
C PRO A 10 -22.40 23.47 17.82
N LYS A 11 -22.42 23.55 17.87
CA LYS A 11 -22.25 22.77 17.15
C LYS A 11 -21.76 22.14 16.55
N ILE A 12 -21.51 22.15 16.80
CA ILE A 12 -20.99 21.47 16.16
C ILE A 12 -20.85 20.69 15.98
N ARG A 13 -21.21 20.73 16.64
CA ARG A 13 -20.99 19.88 16.52
C ARG A 13 -21.11 19.00 15.98
N THR A 14 -21.28 18.96 15.73
CA THR A 14 -21.29 18.23 15.04
C THR A 14 -20.33 17.96 14.39
N LYS A 15 -19.84 17.68 14.81
CA LYS A 15 -18.92 17.32 14.18
C LYS A 15 -19.14 16.35 13.43
N PRO A 16 -19.18 16.66 12.62
CA PRO A 16 -19.42 15.74 11.62
C PRO A 16 -18.41 14.72 11.71
N LYS A 17 -18.77 13.59 11.37
CA LYS A 17 -17.86 12.61 11.19
C LYS A 17 -17.05 12.94 10.08
N ILE A 18 -15.81 13.21 10.28
CA ILE A 18 -14.86 13.24 9.21
C ILE A 18 -14.45 11.83 9.07
N GLU A 19 -14.87 11.24 7.97
CA GLU A 19 -14.46 9.90 7.72
C GLU A 19 -13.13 9.94 7.05
N ARG A 20 -12.14 9.30 7.64
CA ARG A 20 -10.85 9.18 7.00
C ARG A 20 -10.95 8.08 5.98
N PRO A 21 -10.42 8.30 4.77
CA PRO A 21 -10.36 7.23 3.79
C PRO A 21 -9.59 6.06 4.35
N ARG A 22 -10.07 4.86 4.09
CA ARG A 22 -9.35 3.67 4.52
C ARG A 22 -8.02 3.60 3.82
N LEU A 23 -7.03 3.14 4.55
CA LEU A 23 -5.74 2.87 3.94
C LEU A 23 -5.80 1.54 3.21
N HIS A 24 -4.87 1.35 2.29
CA HIS A 24 -4.81 0.14 1.47
C HIS A 24 -3.41 -0.45 1.56
N LYS A 25 -3.38 -1.76 1.69
CA LYS A 25 -2.12 -2.50 1.71
C LYS A 25 -1.72 -2.81 0.27
N VAL A 26 -0.43 -2.71 0.00
CA VAL A 26 0.14 -3.27 -1.21
C VAL A 26 0.73 -4.61 -0.84
N ILE A 27 0.41 -5.64 -1.60
CA ILE A 27 0.77 -7.01 -1.29
C ILE A 27 1.58 -7.58 -2.45
N LEU A 28 2.77 -8.09 -2.13
CA LEU A 28 3.58 -8.84 -3.09
C LEU A 28 3.10 -10.29 -3.08
N VAL A 29 2.72 -10.79 -4.24
CA VAL A 29 2.30 -12.18 -4.39
C VAL A 29 3.47 -12.98 -4.95
N ASN A 30 3.80 -14.07 -4.29
CA ASN A 30 4.93 -14.89 -4.72
C ASN A 30 4.66 -15.59 -6.04
N ASP A 31 5.70 -15.70 -6.86
CA ASP A 31 5.69 -16.58 -8.01
C ASP A 31 7.10 -17.19 -8.13
N ASP A 32 7.22 -18.27 -8.89
CA ASP A 32 8.47 -19.00 -8.97
C ASP A 32 9.30 -18.65 -10.20
N PHE A 33 8.86 -17.69 -10.98
CA PHE A 33 9.49 -17.36 -12.24
C PHE A 33 10.25 -16.04 -12.24
N THR A 34 9.80 -15.08 -11.44
CA THR A 34 10.47 -13.77 -11.37
C THR A 34 11.78 -13.91 -10.60
N PRO A 35 12.92 -13.47 -11.19
CA PRO A 35 14.18 -13.56 -10.48
C PRO A 35 14.14 -12.76 -9.18
N ARG A 36 14.72 -13.33 -8.13
CA ARG A 36 14.71 -12.68 -6.81
C ARG A 36 15.37 -11.33 -6.83
N GLU A 37 16.47 -11.20 -7.58
CA GLU A 37 17.16 -9.92 -7.68
C GLU A 37 16.29 -8.86 -8.29
N PHE A 38 15.44 -9.24 -9.25
CA PHE A 38 14.54 -8.28 -9.87
C PHE A 38 13.48 -7.81 -8.87
N VAL A 39 12.94 -8.74 -8.08
CA VAL A 39 11.96 -8.39 -7.05
C VAL A 39 12.57 -7.39 -6.08
N VAL A 40 13.81 -7.64 -5.64
CA VAL A 40 14.51 -6.73 -4.73
C VAL A 40 14.68 -5.36 -5.38
N THR A 41 15.05 -5.32 -6.65
CA THR A 41 15.23 -4.06 -7.37
C THR A 41 13.93 -3.25 -7.41
N VAL A 42 12.81 -3.92 -7.69
CA VAL A 42 11.51 -3.24 -7.73
C VAL A 42 11.12 -2.73 -6.36
N LEU A 43 11.33 -3.53 -5.32
CA LEU A 43 11.00 -3.11 -3.96
C LEU A 43 11.83 -1.91 -3.53
N LYS A 44 13.10 -1.86 -3.93
CA LYS A 44 13.95 -0.71 -3.61
C LYS A 44 13.52 0.52 -4.41
N GLY A 45 13.25 0.34 -5.68
CA GLY A 45 12.95 1.47 -6.56
C GLY A 45 11.57 2.04 -6.35
N GLU A 46 10.56 1.18 -6.28
CA GLU A 46 9.18 1.65 -6.21
C GLU A 46 8.74 1.96 -4.79
N PHE A 47 9.25 1.21 -3.80
CA PHE A 47 8.82 1.34 -2.41
C PHE A 47 9.91 1.90 -1.51
N ARG A 48 11.05 2.27 -2.08
CA ARG A 48 12.15 2.94 -1.37
C ARG A 48 12.68 2.14 -0.19
N MET A 49 12.67 0.84 -0.34
CA MET A 49 13.19 -0.03 0.71
C MET A 49 14.71 -0.08 0.67
N SER A 50 15.29 -0.33 1.82
CA SER A 50 16.71 -0.68 1.87
C SER A 50 16.88 -2.07 1.30
N GLU A 51 18.11 -2.42 0.99
CA GLU A 51 18.44 -3.76 0.49
C GLU A 51 17.96 -4.84 1.46
N ASP A 52 18.26 -4.68 2.74
CA ASP A 52 17.87 -5.66 3.75
C ASP A 52 16.37 -5.81 3.87
N GLN A 53 15.67 -4.68 3.84
CA GLN A 53 14.23 -4.68 3.94
C GLN A 53 13.59 -5.37 2.74
N ALA A 54 14.11 -5.06 1.54
CA ALA A 54 13.60 -5.68 0.32
C ALA A 54 13.82 -7.18 0.33
N HIS A 55 14.98 -7.64 0.81
CA HIS A 55 15.24 -9.06 0.92
C HIS A 55 14.29 -9.75 1.90
N ARG A 56 14.01 -9.12 3.04
CA ARG A 56 13.08 -9.70 4.01
C ARG A 56 11.69 -9.84 3.43
N VAL A 57 11.23 -8.83 2.70
CA VAL A 57 9.90 -8.87 2.08
C VAL A 57 9.86 -9.99 1.04
N MET A 58 10.88 -10.06 0.20
CA MET A 58 10.93 -11.08 -0.85
C MET A 58 10.93 -12.48 -0.26
N ILE A 59 11.72 -12.71 0.79
CA ILE A 59 11.78 -14.01 1.41
C ILE A 59 10.47 -14.36 2.11
N THR A 60 9.85 -13.38 2.76
CA THR A 60 8.56 -13.60 3.41
C THR A 60 7.50 -14.01 2.39
N ALA A 61 7.46 -13.31 1.24
CA ALA A 61 6.52 -13.66 0.18
C ALA A 61 6.80 -15.07 -0.33
N HIS A 62 8.07 -15.42 -0.48
CA HIS A 62 8.46 -16.75 -0.95
C HIS A 62 7.98 -17.83 0.01
N ARG A 63 8.11 -17.60 1.30
CA ARG A 63 7.76 -18.61 2.31
C ARG A 63 6.28 -18.69 2.59
N ARG A 64 5.59 -17.55 2.55
CA ARG A 64 4.19 -17.49 2.95
C ARG A 64 3.22 -17.36 1.79
N GLY A 65 3.74 -17.13 0.60
CA GLY A 65 2.90 -16.92 -0.58
C GLY A 65 2.59 -15.47 -0.83
N VAL A 66 2.52 -14.65 0.20
CA VAL A 66 2.27 -13.21 0.08
C VAL A 66 3.03 -12.47 1.18
N CYS A 67 3.25 -11.19 0.95
CA CYS A 67 3.82 -10.32 1.97
C CYS A 67 3.28 -8.91 1.79
N VAL A 68 2.82 -8.30 2.88
CA VAL A 68 2.41 -6.89 2.83
C VAL A 68 3.68 -6.06 2.69
N VAL A 69 3.71 -5.23 1.66
CA VAL A 69 4.88 -4.42 1.34
C VAL A 69 4.82 -3.09 2.06
N ALA A 70 3.66 -2.43 1.98
CA ALA A 70 3.49 -1.09 2.54
C ALA A 70 2.00 -0.76 2.56
N VAL A 71 1.67 0.34 3.24
CA VAL A 71 0.30 0.79 3.38
C VAL A 71 0.25 2.26 2.96
N PHE A 72 -0.72 2.61 2.13
CA PHE A 72 -0.87 3.96 1.58
C PHE A 72 -2.34 4.31 1.48
N THR A 73 -2.63 5.54 1.07
CA THR A 73 -3.98 5.85 0.62
C THR A 73 -4.28 5.01 -0.61
N ARG A 74 -5.56 4.84 -0.91
CA ARG A 74 -5.98 3.96 -1.99
C ARG A 74 -5.30 4.30 -3.32
N ASP A 75 -5.33 5.58 -3.71
CA ASP A 75 -4.79 5.97 -5.00
C ASP A 75 -3.30 5.70 -5.10
N VAL A 76 -2.56 6.00 -4.05
CA VAL A 76 -1.12 5.77 -4.02
C VAL A 76 -0.82 4.28 -4.05
N ALA A 77 -1.58 3.49 -3.27
CA ALA A 77 -1.38 2.04 -3.24
C ALA A 77 -1.58 1.44 -4.63
N GLU A 78 -2.67 1.83 -5.30
CA GLU A 78 -2.99 1.29 -6.61
C GLU A 78 -1.94 1.70 -7.64
N THR A 79 -1.48 2.94 -7.59
CA THR A 79 -0.46 3.42 -8.51
C THR A 79 0.83 2.64 -8.33
N LYS A 80 1.28 2.48 -7.10
CA LYS A 80 2.53 1.78 -6.85
C LYS A 80 2.44 0.30 -7.21
N ALA A 81 1.32 -0.34 -6.89
CA ALA A 81 1.12 -1.75 -7.24
C ALA A 81 1.12 -1.93 -8.76
N THR A 82 0.46 -1.03 -9.49
CA THR A 82 0.43 -1.10 -10.94
C THR A 82 1.81 -0.90 -11.54
N ARG A 83 2.54 0.10 -11.07
CA ARG A 83 3.86 0.40 -11.60
C ARG A 83 4.84 -0.74 -11.33
N ALA A 84 4.77 -1.32 -10.13
CA ALA A 84 5.64 -2.43 -9.78
C ALA A 84 5.33 -3.67 -10.63
N THR A 85 4.04 -3.95 -10.82
CA THR A 85 3.59 -5.07 -11.64
C THR A 85 4.02 -4.87 -13.10
N ASP A 86 3.85 -3.65 -13.60
CA ASP A 86 4.22 -3.34 -14.98
C ASP A 86 5.72 -3.44 -15.20
N ALA A 87 6.52 -3.11 -14.20
CA ALA A 87 7.98 -3.25 -14.32
C ALA A 87 8.35 -4.70 -14.58
N GLY A 88 7.68 -5.64 -13.92
CA GLY A 88 7.91 -7.05 -14.18
C GLY A 88 7.42 -7.47 -15.55
N ARG A 89 6.23 -7.00 -15.91
CA ARG A 89 5.64 -7.35 -17.20
C ARG A 89 6.54 -6.89 -18.35
N ALA A 90 7.14 -5.71 -18.22
CA ALA A 90 8.03 -5.18 -19.25
C ALA A 90 9.23 -6.09 -19.50
N LYS A 91 9.61 -6.89 -18.50
CA LYS A 91 10.71 -7.84 -18.63
C LYS A 91 10.22 -9.25 -18.92
N GLY A 92 8.90 -9.44 -19.05
CA GLY A 92 8.33 -10.76 -19.30
C GLY A 92 8.16 -11.60 -18.06
N TYR A 93 8.19 -10.99 -16.88
CA TYR A 93 8.03 -11.73 -15.63
C TYR A 93 6.58 -11.63 -15.12
N PRO A 94 6.07 -12.68 -14.48
CA PRO A 94 4.72 -12.68 -13.92
C PRO A 94 4.65 -12.05 -12.53
N LEU A 95 5.54 -11.10 -12.24
CA LEU A 95 5.55 -10.40 -10.97
C LEU A 95 4.22 -9.71 -10.74
N LEU A 96 3.66 -9.86 -9.54
CA LEU A 96 2.35 -9.32 -9.24
C LEU A 96 2.32 -8.64 -7.88
N PHE A 97 1.85 -7.40 -7.88
CA PHE A 97 1.51 -6.67 -6.67
C PHE A 97 0.03 -6.37 -6.73
N THR A 98 -0.67 -6.61 -5.63
CA THR A 98 -2.11 -6.32 -5.52
C THR A 98 -2.36 -5.38 -4.37
N THR A 99 -3.59 -4.91 -4.25
CA THR A 99 -3.98 -4.04 -3.13
C THR A 99 -5.25 -4.57 -2.50
N GLU A 100 -5.41 -4.27 -1.21
CA GLU A 100 -6.66 -4.51 -0.53
C GLU A 100 -6.80 -3.54 0.62
N PRO A 101 -8.03 -3.23 1.04
CA PRO A 101 -8.21 -2.30 2.15
C PRO A 101 -7.59 -2.85 3.41
N GLU A 102 -7.01 -1.95 4.20
CA GLU A 102 -6.51 -2.33 5.51
C GLU A 102 -7.69 -2.33 6.47
N GLU A 103 -7.74 -3.32 7.33
CA GLU A 103 -8.83 -3.38 8.30
C GLU A 103 -8.54 -2.63 9.59
#